data_c5cdda936a6699edb53faf35f52f7011
#
_entry.id   c5cdda936a6699edb53faf35f52f7011
#
_cell.length_a   1.000
_cell.length_b   1.000
_cell.length_c   1.000
_cell.angle_alpha   90.00
_cell.angle_beta   90.00
_cell.angle_gamma   90.00
#
_symmetry.space_group_name_H-M   'P 1'
#
loop_
_entity.id
_entity.type
_entity.pdbx_description
1 polymer ?
#
loop_
_entity_poly.entity_id
_entity_poly.type
_entity_poly.pdbx_seq_one_letter_code
_entity_poly.pdbx_strand_id
1 'polypeptide(L)'
;AGVTGASVHGNFAKCPLGGKKYVGGIVGSGVASKADGSGSSVTWNYSLVAVTDCQQYAGAISGSDTGAFTNNYYVSDDLPGINRQGFVGRAEPISFSQLCANTSIPEGMKTFTLTFLAGGEEVLRRSFDYGASFDESDIPDIPEKEGYHAHWDRTGLDSLHFDTVVTAVYEAYTPGLASEQTREGGLSVLLVEGSYSDGDAIKLTAEPLTPEAFDVQSGSLLDRLQGYFTCLRRGEFPPHTANREVLEQWKLDLADDGSAQHTVRYLPSEDSGDLRIYVREGGAWQNVDTGTMGSYLTFPVSGTSVEIAAVSTISVIGIWLTSLLVLLVLILLTVCAHRRKKR
;
A
#
# COMPACT_ATOMS: atom_id res chain seq x y z
N ALA A 1 -12.26 -7.06 -39.78
CA ALA A 1 -11.21 -7.33 -40.76
C ALA A 1 -10.24 -6.15 -40.84
N GLY A 2 -8.94 -6.40 -40.99
CA GLY A 2 -7.94 -5.33 -41.13
C GLY A 2 -8.11 -4.62 -42.46
N VAL A 3 -7.52 -5.17 -43.54
CA VAL A 3 -7.72 -4.73 -44.93
C VAL A 3 -8.42 -5.85 -45.70
N THR A 4 -9.43 -5.52 -46.44
CA THR A 4 -10.19 -6.53 -47.20
C THR A 4 -10.38 -6.10 -48.65
N GLY A 5 -10.25 -7.04 -49.58
CA GLY A 5 -10.64 -6.92 -50.98
C GLY A 5 -11.84 -7.82 -51.32
N ALA A 6 -12.53 -8.32 -50.30
CA ALA A 6 -13.64 -9.25 -50.43
C ALA A 6 -14.97 -8.64 -49.98
N SER A 7 -16.05 -9.41 -50.11
CA SER A 7 -17.37 -9.07 -49.56
C SER A 7 -17.43 -9.36 -48.07
N VAL A 8 -17.86 -8.36 -47.27
CA VAL A 8 -18.12 -8.43 -45.85
C VAL A 8 -19.59 -8.09 -45.62
N HIS A 9 -20.39 -9.11 -45.26
CA HIS A 9 -21.84 -9.00 -45.24
C HIS A 9 -22.45 -9.61 -43.98
N GLY A 10 -23.42 -8.93 -43.38
CA GLY A 10 -24.23 -9.47 -42.31
C GLY A 10 -23.49 -9.75 -41.00
N ASN A 11 -22.41 -9.01 -40.70
CA ASN A 11 -21.65 -9.21 -39.50
C ASN A 11 -22.11 -8.28 -38.38
N PHE A 12 -21.86 -8.73 -37.16
CA PHE A 12 -22.15 -8.01 -35.93
C PHE A 12 -20.86 -7.81 -35.14
N ALA A 13 -20.61 -6.59 -34.64
CA ALA A 13 -19.48 -6.26 -33.81
C ALA A 13 -19.95 -5.52 -32.56
N LYS A 14 -19.56 -6.04 -31.39
CA LYS A 14 -19.79 -5.39 -30.08
C LYS A 14 -18.50 -5.48 -29.27
N CYS A 15 -17.71 -4.41 -29.25
CA CYS A 15 -16.49 -4.36 -28.43
C CYS A 15 -15.86 -2.95 -28.39
N PRO A 16 -15.11 -2.60 -27.37
CA PRO A 16 -14.15 -1.52 -27.47
C PRO A 16 -12.99 -1.95 -28.38
N LEU A 17 -12.46 -0.99 -29.14
CA LEU A 17 -11.37 -1.18 -30.10
C LEU A 17 -10.25 -0.17 -29.82
N GLY A 18 -9.00 -0.63 -29.91
CA GLY A 18 -7.81 0.21 -29.89
C GLY A 18 -6.99 0.04 -31.15
N GLY A 19 -6.29 1.09 -31.59
CA GLY A 19 -5.39 1.00 -32.71
C GLY A 19 -4.92 2.36 -33.19
N LYS A 20 -3.76 2.41 -33.86
CA LYS A 20 -3.15 3.68 -34.26
C LYS A 20 -3.81 4.29 -35.50
N LYS A 21 -4.19 3.47 -36.51
CA LYS A 21 -4.74 3.93 -37.79
C LYS A 21 -5.71 2.93 -38.38
N TYR A 22 -6.69 3.43 -39.15
CA TYR A 22 -7.69 2.64 -39.83
C TYR A 22 -8.46 1.69 -38.92
N VAL A 23 -8.97 2.24 -37.83
CA VAL A 23 -9.76 1.48 -36.88
C VAL A 23 -11.23 1.53 -37.26
N GLY A 24 -11.84 0.38 -37.48
CA GLY A 24 -13.25 0.27 -37.80
C GLY A 24 -13.90 -0.96 -37.21
N GLY A 25 -15.13 -0.83 -36.72
CA GLY A 25 -15.85 -1.91 -36.06
C GLY A 25 -16.01 -3.16 -36.92
N ILE A 26 -16.16 -3.00 -38.24
CA ILE A 26 -16.32 -4.11 -39.18
C ILE A 26 -15.05 -4.30 -40.04
N VAL A 27 -14.53 -3.22 -40.61
CA VAL A 27 -13.31 -3.25 -41.44
C VAL A 27 -12.40 -2.09 -41.10
N GLY A 28 -11.09 -2.31 -41.06
CA GLY A 28 -10.11 -1.23 -40.88
C GLY A 28 -10.01 -0.40 -42.18
N SER A 29 -9.84 -1.05 -43.29
CA SER A 29 -9.80 -0.43 -44.64
C SER A 29 -10.32 -1.39 -45.70
N GLY A 30 -10.90 -0.83 -46.74
CA GLY A 30 -11.26 -1.57 -47.94
C GLY A 30 -10.26 -1.38 -49.10
N VAL A 31 -10.51 -2.07 -50.19
CA VAL A 31 -9.83 -1.90 -51.48
C VAL A 31 -10.79 -1.26 -52.47
N ALA A 32 -10.33 -0.25 -53.22
CA ALA A 32 -11.14 0.44 -54.17
C ALA A 32 -11.67 -0.54 -55.27
N SER A 33 -12.92 -0.32 -55.67
CA SER A 33 -13.52 -1.08 -56.77
C SER A 33 -12.76 -0.80 -58.07
N LYS A 34 -12.48 -1.87 -58.80
CA LYS A 34 -11.85 -1.81 -60.11
C LYS A 34 -12.87 -2.02 -61.21
N ALA A 35 -12.48 -1.74 -62.48
CA ALA A 35 -13.34 -1.92 -63.64
C ALA A 35 -13.76 -3.38 -63.87
N ASP A 36 -13.03 -4.34 -63.33
CA ASP A 36 -13.34 -5.78 -63.39
C ASP A 36 -14.34 -6.22 -62.28
N GLY A 37 -14.87 -5.30 -61.52
CA GLY A 37 -15.78 -5.57 -60.39
C GLY A 37 -15.09 -6.05 -59.12
N SER A 38 -13.75 -6.17 -59.12
CA SER A 38 -13.01 -6.49 -57.91
C SER A 38 -12.91 -5.27 -57.00
N GLY A 39 -12.94 -5.49 -55.71
CA GLY A 39 -12.89 -4.47 -54.69
C GLY A 39 -13.59 -4.91 -53.39
N SER A 40 -13.62 -4.04 -52.40
CA SER A 40 -14.35 -4.32 -51.16
C SER A 40 -15.82 -4.00 -51.28
N SER A 41 -16.69 -4.90 -50.82
CA SER A 41 -18.12 -4.68 -50.62
C SER A 41 -18.47 -4.93 -49.17
N VAL A 42 -18.95 -3.91 -48.46
CA VAL A 42 -19.28 -3.96 -47.03
C VAL A 42 -20.75 -3.61 -46.86
N THR A 43 -21.59 -4.60 -46.56
CA THR A 43 -23.03 -4.45 -46.60
C THR A 43 -23.77 -5.15 -45.47
N TRP A 44 -24.84 -4.53 -44.98
CA TRP A 44 -25.75 -5.08 -43.96
C TRP A 44 -25.06 -5.48 -42.66
N ASN A 45 -24.03 -4.75 -42.26
CA ASN A 45 -23.34 -5.00 -41.01
C ASN A 45 -23.85 -4.06 -39.90
N TYR A 46 -23.77 -4.54 -38.65
CA TYR A 46 -24.18 -3.80 -37.47
C TYR A 46 -23.00 -3.69 -36.52
N SER A 47 -22.78 -2.50 -35.98
CA SER A 47 -21.66 -2.22 -35.09
C SER A 47 -22.09 -1.43 -33.87
N LEU A 48 -21.68 -1.92 -32.72
CA LEU A 48 -21.72 -1.24 -31.41
C LEU A 48 -20.29 -1.21 -30.89
N VAL A 49 -19.53 -0.17 -31.20
CA VAL A 49 -18.12 -0.09 -30.87
C VAL A 49 -17.75 1.29 -30.31
N ALA A 50 -16.79 1.32 -29.41
CA ALA A 50 -16.05 2.51 -29.06
C ALA A 50 -14.61 2.36 -29.52
N VAL A 51 -13.98 3.45 -29.95
CA VAL A 51 -12.60 3.44 -30.41
C VAL A 51 -11.77 4.29 -29.45
N THR A 52 -10.78 3.66 -28.82
CA THR A 52 -9.81 4.33 -27.95
C THR A 52 -8.45 4.39 -28.64
N ASP A 53 -7.66 5.41 -28.33
CA ASP A 53 -6.27 5.59 -28.77
C ASP A 53 -6.04 5.65 -30.30
N CYS A 54 -7.07 5.93 -31.07
CA CYS A 54 -6.90 6.07 -32.51
C CYS A 54 -6.39 7.47 -32.90
N GLN A 55 -5.23 7.51 -33.51
CA GLN A 55 -4.61 8.76 -33.97
C GLN A 55 -5.16 9.24 -35.33
N GLN A 56 -5.52 8.31 -36.20
CA GLN A 56 -5.98 8.64 -37.56
C GLN A 56 -6.96 7.58 -38.08
N TYR A 57 -8.04 8.03 -38.69
CA TYR A 57 -8.95 7.19 -39.47
C TYR A 57 -9.75 6.18 -38.63
N ALA A 58 -10.68 6.69 -37.84
CA ALA A 58 -11.64 5.88 -37.08
C ALA A 58 -13.05 5.96 -37.64
N GLY A 59 -13.79 4.86 -37.57
CA GLY A 59 -15.20 4.79 -37.90
C GLY A 59 -15.89 3.59 -37.27
N ALA A 60 -17.17 3.73 -36.94
CA ALA A 60 -17.92 2.64 -36.29
C ALA A 60 -18.08 1.42 -37.22
N ILE A 61 -18.13 1.62 -38.53
CA ILE A 61 -18.12 0.56 -39.57
C ILE A 61 -16.75 0.41 -40.17
N SER A 62 -16.17 1.52 -40.68
CA SER A 62 -14.88 1.47 -41.37
C SER A 62 -13.98 2.65 -41.03
N GLY A 63 -12.70 2.37 -40.78
CA GLY A 63 -11.64 3.38 -40.61
C GLY A 63 -11.23 4.05 -41.94
N SER A 64 -11.71 3.58 -43.10
CA SER A 64 -11.43 4.14 -44.42
C SER A 64 -12.70 4.20 -45.23
N ASP A 65 -12.78 5.19 -46.12
CA ASP A 65 -13.87 5.35 -47.10
C ASP A 65 -13.65 4.54 -48.41
N THR A 66 -12.58 3.77 -48.49
CA THR A 66 -12.21 2.98 -49.63
C THR A 66 -13.04 1.69 -49.69
N GLY A 67 -13.78 1.48 -50.79
CA GLY A 67 -14.68 0.35 -51.01
C GLY A 67 -16.12 0.77 -51.26
N ALA A 68 -16.97 -0.21 -51.53
CA ALA A 68 -18.42 -0.01 -51.68
C ALA A 68 -19.09 -0.32 -50.33
N PHE A 69 -19.82 0.64 -49.79
CA PHE A 69 -20.58 0.49 -48.55
C PHE A 69 -22.06 0.68 -48.82
N THR A 70 -22.91 -0.17 -48.23
CA THR A 70 -24.37 -0.06 -48.38
C THR A 70 -25.08 -0.68 -47.19
N ASN A 71 -26.08 -0.01 -46.65
CA ASN A 71 -26.97 -0.52 -45.59
C ASN A 71 -26.22 -1.06 -44.34
N ASN A 72 -25.19 -0.37 -43.90
CA ASN A 72 -24.56 -0.68 -42.64
C ASN A 72 -25.12 0.25 -41.56
N TYR A 73 -25.22 -0.24 -40.34
CA TYR A 73 -25.80 0.46 -39.21
C TYR A 73 -24.87 0.44 -37.98
N TYR A 74 -24.86 1.52 -37.21
CA TYR A 74 -24.03 1.57 -36.03
C TYR A 74 -24.66 2.36 -34.90
N VAL A 75 -24.27 2.01 -33.68
CA VAL A 75 -24.60 2.74 -32.44
C VAL A 75 -23.31 3.37 -31.96
N SER A 76 -23.23 4.70 -31.94
CA SER A 76 -22.16 5.48 -31.36
C SER A 76 -22.55 6.95 -31.36
N ASP A 77 -22.24 7.65 -30.30
CA ASP A 77 -22.42 9.09 -30.17
C ASP A 77 -21.18 9.87 -30.70
N ASP A 78 -20.00 9.25 -30.67
CA ASP A 78 -18.70 9.90 -30.89
C ASP A 78 -18.07 9.58 -32.27
N LEU A 79 -18.45 8.44 -32.87
CA LEU A 79 -17.81 7.97 -34.08
C LEU A 79 -18.67 8.21 -35.34
N PRO A 80 -18.07 8.65 -36.43
CA PRO A 80 -18.71 8.55 -37.73
C PRO A 80 -18.83 7.07 -38.15
N GLY A 81 -19.83 6.72 -38.93
CA GLY A 81 -19.96 5.37 -39.45
C GLY A 81 -18.76 4.94 -40.29
N ILE A 82 -18.30 5.82 -41.18
CA ILE A 82 -17.10 5.67 -42.02
C ILE A 82 -16.25 6.92 -41.76
N ASN A 83 -14.96 6.76 -41.61
CA ASN A 83 -14.04 7.84 -41.27
C ASN A 83 -14.30 9.10 -42.14
N ARG A 84 -14.49 10.25 -41.45
CA ARG A 84 -14.71 11.59 -42.02
C ARG A 84 -15.94 11.78 -42.91
N GLN A 85 -16.86 10.85 -42.94
CA GLN A 85 -18.02 10.99 -43.81
C GLN A 85 -19.31 10.56 -43.06
N GLY A 86 -20.33 11.41 -43.10
CA GLY A 86 -21.68 11.02 -42.73
C GLY A 86 -22.41 10.48 -43.97
N PHE A 87 -23.04 9.29 -43.89
CA PHE A 87 -23.50 8.64 -45.07
C PHE A 87 -24.90 8.07 -44.97
N VAL A 88 -25.79 8.76 -45.60
CA VAL A 88 -27.12 8.21 -45.89
C VAL A 88 -26.94 7.03 -46.86
N GLY A 89 -27.50 5.88 -46.50
CA GLY A 89 -27.47 4.66 -47.31
C GLY A 89 -26.17 3.85 -47.29
N ARG A 90 -25.12 4.32 -46.66
CA ARG A 90 -23.84 3.60 -46.58
C ARG A 90 -23.54 3.07 -45.18
N ALA A 91 -23.59 3.95 -44.16
CA ALA A 91 -23.43 3.61 -42.78
C ALA A 91 -24.22 4.61 -41.91
N GLU A 92 -25.37 4.21 -41.45
CA GLU A 92 -26.33 5.07 -40.77
C GLU A 92 -26.25 4.89 -39.24
N PRO A 93 -26.22 5.98 -38.47
CA PRO A 93 -26.35 5.91 -37.04
C PRO A 93 -27.78 5.48 -36.65
N ILE A 94 -27.89 4.56 -35.73
CA ILE A 94 -29.15 4.16 -35.09
C ILE A 94 -29.03 4.24 -33.59
N SER A 95 -30.14 4.46 -32.91
CA SER A 95 -30.15 4.37 -31.43
C SER A 95 -30.04 2.92 -30.97
N PHE A 96 -29.57 2.70 -29.74
CA PHE A 96 -29.53 1.37 -29.14
C PHE A 96 -30.95 0.74 -29.10
N SER A 97 -31.99 1.54 -28.85
CA SER A 97 -33.38 1.07 -28.84
C SER A 97 -33.82 0.59 -30.23
N GLN A 98 -33.40 1.27 -31.34
CA GLN A 98 -33.65 0.80 -32.69
C GLN A 98 -32.91 -0.49 -33.00
N LEU A 99 -31.65 -0.63 -32.53
CA LEU A 99 -30.91 -1.88 -32.64
C LEU A 99 -31.64 -3.03 -31.93
N CYS A 100 -32.13 -2.81 -30.71
CA CYS A 100 -32.89 -3.81 -29.94
C CYS A 100 -34.21 -4.20 -30.59
N ALA A 101 -34.90 -3.28 -31.24
CA ALA A 101 -36.16 -3.53 -31.94
C ALA A 101 -36.00 -4.43 -33.17
N ASN A 102 -34.81 -4.54 -33.74
CA ASN A 102 -34.54 -5.39 -34.87
C ASN A 102 -34.37 -6.87 -34.45
N THR A 103 -35.30 -7.71 -34.84
CA THR A 103 -35.32 -9.14 -34.50
C THR A 103 -34.21 -9.96 -35.15
N SER A 104 -33.59 -9.43 -36.23
CA SER A 104 -32.47 -10.10 -36.89
C SER A 104 -31.13 -9.92 -36.16
N ILE A 105 -31.07 -9.02 -35.17
CA ILE A 105 -29.88 -8.78 -34.39
C ILE A 105 -29.76 -9.84 -33.28
N PRO A 106 -28.60 -10.53 -33.17
CA PRO A 106 -28.36 -11.53 -32.12
C PRO A 106 -28.51 -10.94 -30.72
N GLU A 107 -29.02 -11.74 -29.79
CA GLU A 107 -29.20 -11.33 -28.37
C GLU A 107 -27.92 -10.86 -27.72
N GLY A 108 -26.79 -11.48 -28.06
CA GLY A 108 -25.47 -11.06 -27.57
C GLY A 108 -25.07 -9.61 -27.91
N MET A 109 -25.70 -8.97 -28.90
CA MET A 109 -25.53 -7.55 -29.19
C MET A 109 -26.33 -6.63 -28.26
N LYS A 110 -27.32 -7.18 -27.56
CA LYS A 110 -28.33 -6.44 -26.80
C LYS A 110 -28.16 -6.58 -25.28
N THR A 111 -27.39 -7.56 -24.84
CA THR A 111 -27.16 -7.88 -23.42
C THR A 111 -25.74 -7.55 -23.01
N PHE A 112 -25.58 -7.04 -21.79
CA PHE A 112 -24.30 -6.66 -21.20
C PHE A 112 -24.12 -7.30 -19.85
N THR A 113 -22.88 -7.62 -19.50
CA THR A 113 -22.52 -8.22 -18.22
C THR A 113 -21.40 -7.46 -17.53
N LEU A 114 -21.57 -7.25 -16.23
CA LEU A 114 -20.52 -6.80 -15.32
C LEU A 114 -20.09 -8.00 -14.49
N THR A 115 -18.79 -8.32 -14.55
CA THR A 115 -18.23 -9.48 -13.84
C THR A 115 -17.08 -9.02 -12.95
N PHE A 116 -17.12 -9.38 -11.68
CA PHE A 116 -16.04 -9.18 -10.72
C PHE A 116 -15.28 -10.48 -10.52
N LEU A 117 -13.96 -10.44 -10.68
CA LEU A 117 -13.06 -11.59 -10.54
C LEU A 117 -12.07 -11.34 -9.39
N ALA A 118 -11.89 -12.32 -8.51
CA ALA A 118 -10.86 -12.31 -7.50
C ALA A 118 -10.03 -13.59 -7.56
N GLY A 119 -8.71 -13.47 -7.74
CA GLY A 119 -7.85 -14.63 -7.91
C GLY A 119 -8.17 -15.50 -9.14
N GLY A 120 -8.90 -14.95 -10.12
CA GLY A 120 -9.37 -15.66 -11.31
C GLY A 120 -10.73 -16.33 -11.15
N GLU A 121 -11.32 -16.28 -9.96
CA GLU A 121 -12.65 -16.81 -9.69
C GLU A 121 -13.71 -15.70 -9.74
N GLU A 122 -14.93 -16.05 -10.15
CA GLU A 122 -16.04 -15.13 -10.24
C GLU A 122 -16.63 -14.86 -8.84
N VAL A 123 -16.58 -13.59 -8.40
CA VAL A 123 -17.18 -13.13 -7.15
C VAL A 123 -18.62 -12.73 -7.38
N LEU A 124 -18.88 -12.00 -8.46
CA LEU A 124 -20.19 -11.53 -8.84
C LEU A 124 -20.29 -11.39 -10.35
N ARG A 125 -21.42 -11.83 -10.89
CA ARG A 125 -21.81 -11.53 -12.29
C ARG A 125 -23.23 -11.02 -12.31
N ARG A 126 -23.48 -9.92 -13.00
CA ARG A 126 -24.82 -9.42 -13.25
C ARG A 126 -24.96 -8.83 -14.63
N SER A 127 -26.19 -8.89 -15.18
CA SER A 127 -26.55 -8.21 -16.42
C SER A 127 -26.88 -6.75 -16.12
N PHE A 128 -26.68 -5.89 -17.11
CA PHE A 128 -27.03 -4.48 -17.00
C PHE A 128 -27.57 -3.92 -18.34
N ASP A 129 -28.25 -2.79 -18.25
CA ASP A 129 -28.78 -2.08 -19.41
C ASP A 129 -27.71 -1.17 -20.02
N TYR A 130 -27.75 -0.95 -21.32
CA TYR A 130 -26.85 -0.06 -22.05
C TYR A 130 -26.80 1.34 -21.42
N GLY A 131 -25.62 1.79 -21.04
CA GLY A 131 -25.40 3.07 -20.38
C GLY A 131 -25.66 3.06 -18.87
N ALA A 132 -25.80 1.89 -18.22
CA ALA A 132 -25.96 1.79 -16.79
C ALA A 132 -24.72 2.29 -16.03
N SER A 133 -24.95 2.85 -14.85
CA SER A 133 -23.93 3.25 -13.88
C SER A 133 -24.12 2.48 -12.59
N PHE A 134 -23.02 2.26 -11.86
CA PHE A 134 -23.00 1.52 -10.63
C PHE A 134 -22.29 2.31 -9.54
N ASP A 135 -22.89 2.36 -8.36
CA ASP A 135 -22.39 3.03 -7.17
C ASP A 135 -21.50 2.08 -6.34
N GLU A 136 -20.80 2.61 -5.34
CA GLU A 136 -19.99 1.82 -4.41
C GLU A 136 -20.78 0.70 -3.72
N SER A 137 -22.08 0.94 -3.43
CA SER A 137 -22.96 -0.08 -2.83
C SER A 137 -23.25 -1.27 -3.75
N ASP A 138 -22.97 -1.12 -5.04
CA ASP A 138 -23.12 -2.16 -6.04
C ASP A 138 -21.86 -3.03 -6.21
N ILE A 139 -20.73 -2.58 -5.65
CA ILE A 139 -19.44 -3.24 -5.75
C ILE A 139 -19.35 -4.31 -4.64
N PRO A 140 -19.06 -5.56 -4.96
CA PRO A 140 -18.90 -6.60 -3.95
C PRO A 140 -17.63 -6.42 -3.14
N ASP A 141 -17.61 -6.93 -1.90
CA ASP A 141 -16.41 -7.04 -1.10
C ASP A 141 -15.42 -7.99 -1.78
N ILE A 142 -14.13 -7.66 -1.67
CA ILE A 142 -13.07 -8.52 -2.17
C ILE A 142 -12.82 -9.63 -1.15
N PRO A 143 -12.78 -10.93 -1.55
CA PRO A 143 -12.41 -12.01 -0.65
C PRO A 143 -11.06 -11.77 0.01
N GLU A 144 -11.01 -11.90 1.33
CA GLU A 144 -9.78 -11.74 2.10
C GLU A 144 -8.73 -12.78 1.71
N LYS A 145 -7.47 -12.34 1.68
CA LYS A 145 -6.31 -13.19 1.47
C LYS A 145 -5.25 -12.85 2.52
N GLU A 146 -4.88 -13.83 3.34
CA GLU A 146 -3.90 -13.66 4.41
C GLU A 146 -2.59 -13.09 3.90
N GLY A 147 -2.10 -12.02 4.53
CA GLY A 147 -0.87 -11.32 4.17
C GLY A 147 -0.99 -10.35 2.99
N TYR A 148 -2.20 -10.07 2.53
CA TYR A 148 -2.44 -9.15 1.40
C TYR A 148 -3.53 -8.15 1.75
N HIS A 149 -3.39 -6.91 1.25
CA HIS A 149 -4.51 -6.01 1.05
C HIS A 149 -4.98 -6.09 -0.41
N ALA A 150 -6.22 -5.70 -0.67
CA ALA A 150 -6.77 -5.82 -2.01
C ALA A 150 -7.62 -4.61 -2.38
N HIS A 151 -7.60 -4.30 -3.67
CA HIS A 151 -8.50 -3.31 -4.25
C HIS A 151 -8.95 -3.78 -5.64
N TRP A 152 -10.05 -3.23 -6.13
CA TRP A 152 -10.48 -3.46 -7.49
C TRP A 152 -9.65 -2.63 -8.48
N ASP A 153 -9.23 -3.21 -9.60
CA ASP A 153 -8.44 -2.55 -10.66
C ASP A 153 -9.17 -1.39 -11.33
N ARG A 154 -10.48 -1.29 -11.10
CA ARG A 154 -11.35 -0.27 -11.64
C ARG A 154 -12.45 0.11 -10.65
N THR A 155 -12.59 1.40 -10.38
CA THR A 155 -13.63 1.96 -9.50
C THR A 155 -14.69 2.77 -10.25
N GLY A 156 -14.36 3.35 -11.41
CA GLY A 156 -15.31 4.11 -12.25
C GLY A 156 -16.15 3.17 -13.10
N LEU A 157 -17.42 2.96 -12.71
CA LEU A 157 -18.38 2.11 -13.41
C LEU A 157 -19.58 2.92 -13.92
N ASP A 158 -19.28 4.10 -14.46
CA ASP A 158 -20.28 5.01 -15.00
C ASP A 158 -20.53 4.75 -16.49
N SER A 159 -21.80 4.82 -16.88
CA SER A 159 -22.23 4.76 -18.30
C SER A 159 -21.59 3.60 -19.08
N LEU A 160 -21.76 2.39 -18.58
CA LEU A 160 -21.19 1.19 -19.20
C LEU A 160 -21.92 0.82 -20.48
N HIS A 161 -21.17 0.66 -21.55
CA HIS A 161 -21.71 0.32 -22.88
C HIS A 161 -21.24 -1.05 -23.41
N PHE A 162 -20.37 -1.74 -22.65
CA PHE A 162 -19.77 -3.02 -23.04
C PHE A 162 -19.68 -3.97 -21.87
N ASP A 163 -19.60 -5.27 -22.19
CA ASP A 163 -19.24 -6.26 -21.19
C ASP A 163 -17.96 -5.82 -20.45
N THR A 164 -18.06 -5.74 -19.13
CA THR A 164 -17.00 -5.19 -18.29
C THR A 164 -16.56 -6.23 -17.27
N VAL A 165 -15.25 -6.41 -17.17
CA VAL A 165 -14.63 -7.25 -16.16
C VAL A 165 -13.83 -6.33 -15.24
N VAL A 166 -14.03 -6.51 -13.94
CA VAL A 166 -13.31 -5.84 -12.86
C VAL A 166 -12.55 -6.90 -12.08
N THR A 167 -11.27 -6.71 -11.88
CA THR A 167 -10.39 -7.72 -11.27
C THR A 167 -9.82 -7.21 -9.96
N ALA A 168 -9.84 -8.06 -8.92
CA ALA A 168 -9.18 -7.75 -7.67
C ALA A 168 -7.65 -7.84 -7.82
N VAL A 169 -6.97 -6.79 -7.41
CA VAL A 169 -5.52 -6.72 -7.31
C VAL A 169 -5.16 -6.97 -5.85
N TYR A 170 -4.35 -8.00 -5.60
CA TYR A 170 -3.84 -8.35 -4.29
C TYR A 170 -2.38 -7.93 -4.17
N GLU A 171 -2.09 -7.08 -3.22
CA GLU A 171 -0.75 -6.58 -2.93
C GLU A 171 -0.31 -7.09 -1.55
N ALA A 172 0.87 -7.67 -1.47
CA ALA A 172 1.38 -8.18 -0.20
C ALA A 172 1.70 -7.04 0.77
N TYR A 173 1.37 -7.22 2.04
CA TYR A 173 1.81 -6.29 3.08
C TYR A 173 3.32 -6.31 3.23
N THR A 174 3.91 -5.14 3.42
CA THR A 174 5.29 -5.00 3.86
C THR A 174 5.38 -5.34 5.36
N PRO A 175 6.21 -6.31 5.78
CA PRO A 175 6.21 -6.81 7.15
C PRO A 175 6.87 -5.87 8.16
N GLY A 176 7.39 -4.75 7.73
CA GLY A 176 8.01 -3.76 8.61
C GLY A 176 8.54 -2.53 7.88
N LEU A 177 8.73 -1.47 8.65
CA LEU A 177 9.28 -0.19 8.19
C LEU A 177 10.63 0.06 8.81
N ALA A 178 11.51 0.71 8.07
CA ALA A 178 12.84 1.11 8.53
C ALA A 178 12.95 2.64 8.59
N SER A 179 13.61 3.17 9.61
CA SER A 179 13.95 4.59 9.68
C SER A 179 15.01 4.96 8.64
N GLU A 180 14.96 6.20 8.16
CA GLU A 180 15.98 6.74 7.25
C GLU A 180 17.34 6.92 7.95
N GLN A 181 17.33 7.10 9.28
CA GLN A 181 18.55 7.22 10.11
C GLN A 181 19.22 5.87 10.23
N THR A 182 20.54 5.86 9.98
CA THR A 182 21.34 4.64 9.99
C THR A 182 22.55 4.78 10.90
N ARG A 183 23.07 3.65 11.40
CA ARG A 183 24.36 3.52 12.10
C ARG A 183 25.51 3.27 11.11
N GLU A 184 26.72 3.23 11.61
CA GLU A 184 27.86 2.72 10.84
C GLU A 184 27.54 1.32 10.30
N GLY A 185 27.80 1.09 9.02
CA GLY A 185 27.42 -0.14 8.33
C GLY A 185 26.05 -0.12 7.65
N GLY A 186 25.31 1.03 7.70
CA GLY A 186 24.07 1.23 6.94
C GLY A 186 22.84 0.56 7.54
N LEU A 187 22.92 0.07 8.79
CA LEU A 187 21.76 -0.50 9.49
C LEU A 187 20.87 0.61 10.03
N SER A 188 19.57 0.52 9.79
CA SER A 188 18.60 1.50 10.31
C SER A 188 18.56 1.50 11.84
N VAL A 189 18.47 2.70 12.42
CA VAL A 189 18.42 2.88 13.88
C VAL A 189 17.16 2.28 14.47
N LEU A 190 16.05 2.41 13.75
CA LEU A 190 14.74 1.94 14.19
C LEU A 190 14.08 1.12 13.08
N LEU A 191 13.49 0.01 13.47
CA LEU A 191 12.63 -0.81 12.64
C LEU A 191 11.31 -1.01 13.38
N VAL A 192 10.21 -1.02 12.67
CA VAL A 192 8.88 -1.30 13.25
C VAL A 192 8.27 -2.46 12.47
N GLU A 193 7.86 -3.49 13.19
CA GLU A 193 7.13 -4.62 12.61
C GLU A 193 5.64 -4.26 12.49
N GLY A 194 5.03 -4.65 11.37
CA GLY A 194 3.62 -4.41 11.10
C GLY A 194 3.21 -4.99 9.76
N SER A 195 1.97 -4.70 9.36
CA SER A 195 1.43 -5.11 8.07
C SER A 195 1.07 -3.85 7.28
N TYR A 196 2.01 -3.37 6.47
CA TYR A 196 1.90 -2.10 5.77
C TYR A 196 1.64 -2.31 4.28
N SER A 197 0.77 -1.50 3.70
CA SER A 197 0.52 -1.50 2.26
C SER A 197 1.44 -0.53 1.52
N ASP A 198 1.93 -0.93 0.35
CA ASP A 198 2.83 -0.08 -0.46
C ASP A 198 2.16 1.21 -1.00
N GLY A 199 0.83 1.25 -1.02
CA GLY A 199 0.07 2.37 -1.59
C GLY A 199 0.09 3.66 -0.77
N ASP A 200 0.29 3.55 0.52
CA ASP A 200 0.41 4.70 1.40
C ASP A 200 1.90 5.03 1.53
N ALA A 201 2.25 6.30 1.45
CA ALA A 201 3.60 6.78 1.78
C ALA A 201 3.85 6.56 3.28
N ILE A 202 3.83 5.32 3.71
CA ILE A 202 3.98 4.87 5.08
C ILE A 202 5.43 5.08 5.43
N LYS A 203 5.68 6.18 6.10
CA LYS A 203 6.99 6.53 6.57
C LYS A 203 7.06 6.30 8.06
N LEU A 204 8.03 5.52 8.46
CA LEU A 204 8.54 5.61 9.81
C LEU A 204 9.34 6.90 9.90
N THR A 205 8.73 7.95 10.43
CA THR A 205 9.44 9.17 10.75
C THR A 205 10.08 9.00 12.12
N ALA A 206 11.42 9.00 12.17
CA ALA A 206 12.17 8.94 13.40
C ALA A 206 13.03 10.21 13.51
N GLU A 207 12.68 11.07 14.48
CA GLU A 207 13.40 12.31 14.74
C GLU A 207 14.23 12.18 16.01
N PRO A 208 15.54 12.44 15.96
CA PRO A 208 16.34 12.49 17.17
C PRO A 208 15.98 13.73 18.00
N LEU A 209 15.67 13.53 19.26
CA LEU A 209 15.37 14.59 20.20
C LEU A 209 16.59 14.92 21.08
N THR A 210 16.64 16.13 21.61
CA THR A 210 17.61 16.46 22.65
C THR A 210 17.25 15.69 23.92
N PRO A 211 18.16 14.88 24.49
CA PRO A 211 17.88 14.08 25.64
C PRO A 211 17.39 14.91 26.82
N GLU A 212 16.23 14.57 27.35
CA GLU A 212 15.69 15.15 28.57
C GLU A 212 16.37 14.50 29.80
N ALA A 213 16.70 15.29 30.79
CA ALA A 213 17.13 14.73 32.08
C ALA A 213 15.95 13.98 32.72
N PHE A 214 16.11 12.68 32.94
CA PHE A 214 15.15 11.93 33.76
C PHE A 214 15.22 12.45 35.19
N ASP A 215 14.19 13.22 35.58
CA ASP A 215 14.09 13.78 36.91
C ASP A 215 13.90 12.63 37.92
N VAL A 216 14.97 12.36 38.65
CA VAL A 216 14.93 11.42 39.79
C VAL A 216 14.16 12.16 40.85
N GLN A 217 12.92 11.73 41.14
CA GLN A 217 12.06 12.34 42.14
C GLN A 217 12.86 12.78 43.36
N SER A 218 12.84 14.07 43.59
CA SER A 218 13.47 14.74 44.75
C SER A 218 12.66 14.44 46.03
N GLY A 219 12.82 13.23 46.54
CA GLY A 219 12.29 12.87 47.87
C GLY A 219 13.21 13.31 48.98
N SER A 220 12.68 13.43 50.22
CA SER A 220 13.48 13.70 51.40
C SER A 220 14.53 12.61 51.62
N LEU A 221 15.60 12.90 52.37
CA LEU A 221 16.66 11.93 52.69
C LEU A 221 16.10 10.66 53.37
N LEU A 222 15.01 10.81 54.11
CA LEU A 222 14.27 9.70 54.74
C LEU A 222 13.54 8.83 53.72
N ASP A 223 12.88 9.44 52.69
CA ASP A 223 12.19 8.74 51.62
C ASP A 223 13.19 7.94 50.80
N ARG A 224 14.38 8.53 50.55
CA ARG A 224 15.47 7.85 49.83
C ARG A 224 15.99 6.63 50.58
N LEU A 225 16.19 6.74 51.91
CA LEU A 225 16.63 5.63 52.74
C LEU A 225 15.56 4.53 52.84
N GLN A 226 14.29 4.89 52.93
CA GLN A 226 13.19 3.94 53.00
C GLN A 226 12.99 3.20 51.67
N GLY A 227 13.13 3.90 50.56
CA GLY A 227 13.17 3.32 49.21
C GLY A 227 14.34 2.35 49.04
N TYR A 228 15.54 2.74 49.49
CA TYR A 228 16.74 1.90 49.49
C TYR A 228 16.55 0.56 50.20
N PHE A 229 16.03 0.59 51.44
CA PHE A 229 15.79 -0.64 52.19
C PHE A 229 14.67 -1.51 51.61
N THR A 230 13.68 -0.89 50.97
CA THR A 230 12.58 -1.62 50.33
C THR A 230 13.08 -2.36 49.06
N CYS A 231 13.92 -1.72 48.26
CA CYS A 231 14.50 -2.33 47.06
C CYS A 231 15.50 -3.42 47.40
N LEU A 232 16.35 -3.23 48.41
CA LEU A 232 17.25 -4.27 48.92
C LEU A 232 16.49 -5.52 49.38
N ARG A 233 15.32 -5.33 50.01
CA ARG A 233 14.46 -6.42 50.49
C ARG A 233 13.81 -7.21 49.37
N ARG A 234 13.63 -6.57 48.20
CA ARG A 234 13.10 -7.19 46.99
C ARG A 234 14.16 -7.71 46.02
N GLY A 235 15.44 -7.50 46.33
CA GLY A 235 16.54 -7.82 45.41
C GLY A 235 16.64 -6.87 44.23
N GLU A 236 15.96 -5.73 44.27
CA GLU A 236 15.98 -4.71 43.23
C GLU A 236 16.98 -3.61 43.59
N PHE A 237 17.67 -3.04 42.61
CA PHE A 237 18.54 -1.89 42.86
C PHE A 237 17.69 -0.64 43.16
N PRO A 238 17.95 0.09 44.25
CA PRO A 238 17.21 1.29 44.59
C PRO A 238 17.35 2.36 43.49
N PRO A 239 16.26 2.98 43.06
CA PRO A 239 16.27 3.95 41.97
C PRO A 239 17.15 5.18 42.25
N HIS A 240 17.45 5.45 43.51
CA HIS A 240 18.29 6.60 43.93
C HIS A 240 19.80 6.31 43.92
N THR A 241 20.21 5.08 43.71
CA THR A 241 21.62 4.66 43.65
C THR A 241 22.12 4.38 42.26
N ALA A 242 21.24 4.40 41.28
CA ALA A 242 21.59 4.28 39.84
C ALA A 242 21.79 5.68 39.27
N ASN A 243 22.96 5.92 38.68
CA ASN A 243 23.15 7.07 37.82
C ASN A 243 22.48 6.73 36.47
N ARG A 244 21.51 7.53 36.07
CA ARG A 244 20.78 7.33 34.83
C ARG A 244 21.21 8.40 33.87
N GLU A 245 21.70 7.97 32.74
CA GLU A 245 22.09 8.83 31.64
C GLU A 245 21.23 8.49 30.42
N VAL A 246 20.54 9.50 29.90
CA VAL A 246 19.80 9.34 28.63
C VAL A 246 20.83 9.44 27.50
N LEU A 247 21.07 8.34 26.82
CA LEU A 247 22.03 8.28 25.72
C LEU A 247 21.41 8.84 24.45
N GLU A 248 20.20 8.42 24.15
CA GLU A 248 19.47 8.84 22.97
C GLU A 248 17.98 8.94 23.26
N GLN A 249 17.32 9.84 22.58
CA GLN A 249 15.89 10.02 22.61
C GLN A 249 15.38 10.23 21.17
N TRP A 250 14.26 9.57 20.85
CA TRP A 250 13.68 9.61 19.52
C TRP A 250 12.17 9.83 19.62
N LYS A 251 11.63 10.58 18.66
CA LYS A 251 10.21 10.64 18.38
C LYS A 251 9.91 9.79 17.17
N LEU A 252 8.96 8.88 17.29
CA LEU A 252 8.47 8.02 16.22
C LEU A 252 7.05 8.44 15.88
N ASP A 253 6.80 8.68 14.61
CA ASP A 253 5.46 8.78 14.07
C ASP A 253 5.28 7.58 13.13
N LEU A 254 4.40 6.66 13.55
CA LEU A 254 4.09 5.39 12.88
C LEU A 254 2.86 5.58 12.01
N ALA A 255 2.83 4.89 10.87
CA ALA A 255 1.60 4.77 10.13
C ALA A 255 0.63 3.85 10.88
N ASP A 256 -0.65 4.17 10.76
CA ASP A 256 -1.72 3.35 11.31
C ASP A 256 -1.98 2.17 10.36
N ASP A 257 -1.64 0.96 10.80
CA ASP A 257 -1.92 -0.29 10.09
C ASP A 257 -3.15 -1.02 10.69
N GLY A 258 -3.89 -0.34 11.56
CA GLY A 258 -5.02 -0.92 12.30
C GLY A 258 -4.61 -1.78 13.50
N SER A 259 -3.31 -1.94 13.78
CA SER A 259 -2.81 -2.72 14.90
C SER A 259 -2.83 -1.90 16.20
N ALA A 260 -3.32 -2.51 17.29
CA ALA A 260 -3.33 -1.87 18.59
C ALA A 260 -1.94 -1.75 19.23
N GLN A 261 -0.98 -2.52 18.75
CA GLN A 261 0.37 -2.61 19.30
C GLN A 261 1.36 -2.97 18.20
N HIS A 262 2.53 -2.31 18.23
CA HIS A 262 3.63 -2.56 17.30
C HIS A 262 4.86 -3.04 18.06
N THR A 263 5.70 -3.84 17.39
CA THR A 263 7.03 -4.21 17.89
C THR A 263 8.06 -3.29 17.27
N VAL A 264 8.75 -2.51 18.10
CA VAL A 264 9.86 -1.65 17.69
C VAL A 264 11.18 -2.38 17.97
N ARG A 265 12.10 -2.27 17.02
CA ARG A 265 13.49 -2.71 17.14
C ARG A 265 14.39 -1.48 17.09
N TYR A 266 15.17 -1.27 18.14
CA TYR A 266 16.09 -0.15 18.26
C TYR A 266 17.54 -0.65 18.26
N LEU A 267 18.38 -0.05 17.42
CA LEU A 267 19.81 -0.32 17.35
C LEU A 267 20.57 0.72 18.20
N PRO A 268 21.15 0.36 19.34
CA PRO A 268 21.94 1.29 20.15
C PRO A 268 23.18 1.84 19.43
N SER A 269 23.63 3.03 19.79
CA SER A 269 24.86 3.64 19.25
C SER A 269 26.11 2.98 19.79
N GLU A 270 26.07 2.51 21.02
CA GLU A 270 27.18 1.90 21.73
C GLU A 270 26.73 0.66 22.52
N ASP A 271 27.64 -0.26 22.76
CA ASP A 271 27.44 -1.39 23.67
C ASP A 271 27.53 -0.91 25.13
N SER A 272 26.51 -0.22 25.58
CA SER A 272 26.46 0.54 26.82
C SER A 272 25.83 -0.28 27.97
N GLY A 273 26.36 -1.47 28.24
CA GLY A 273 26.07 -2.23 29.47
C GLY A 273 24.56 -2.47 29.71
N ASP A 274 24.07 -2.10 30.89
CA ASP A 274 22.65 -2.28 31.26
C ASP A 274 21.80 -1.13 30.68
N LEU A 275 21.41 -1.27 29.40
CA LEU A 275 20.55 -0.33 28.68
C LEU A 275 19.07 -0.65 28.94
N ARG A 276 18.29 0.38 29.30
CA ARG A 276 16.85 0.30 29.47
C ARG A 276 16.12 1.22 28.51
N ILE A 277 15.04 0.74 27.96
CA ILE A 277 14.17 1.54 27.08
C ILE A 277 12.99 2.07 27.87
N TYR A 278 12.76 3.36 27.72
CA TYR A 278 11.57 4.04 28.22
C TYR A 278 10.76 4.54 27.05
N VAL A 279 9.44 4.43 27.17
CA VAL A 279 8.47 4.83 26.17
C VAL A 279 7.52 5.86 26.77
N ARG A 280 7.16 6.88 25.99
CA ARG A 280 6.17 7.91 26.35
C ARG A 280 5.13 8.01 25.24
N GLU A 281 3.89 7.67 25.56
CA GLU A 281 2.73 7.71 24.69
C GLU A 281 1.76 8.80 25.17
N GLY A 282 2.21 10.06 25.15
CA GLY A 282 1.40 11.21 25.58
C GLY A 282 1.31 11.44 27.11
N GLY A 283 2.06 10.72 27.91
CA GLY A 283 2.04 10.80 29.38
C GLY A 283 3.43 10.82 30.02
N ALA A 284 3.60 10.09 31.11
CA ALA A 284 4.87 9.91 31.78
C ALA A 284 5.71 8.81 31.10
N TRP A 285 7.03 8.90 31.23
CA TRP A 285 7.95 7.87 30.78
C TRP A 285 7.72 6.55 31.53
N GLN A 286 7.56 5.48 30.78
CA GLN A 286 7.37 4.13 31.31
C GLN A 286 8.52 3.24 30.85
N ASN A 287 9.11 2.47 31.78
CA ASN A 287 10.08 1.45 31.40
C ASN A 287 9.34 0.28 30.76
N VAL A 288 9.82 -0.18 29.62
CA VAL A 288 9.26 -1.33 28.90
C VAL A 288 10.19 -2.53 28.98
N ASP A 289 9.61 -3.72 29.00
CA ASP A 289 10.39 -4.94 28.91
C ASP A 289 11.02 -5.06 27.52
N THR A 290 12.34 -5.29 27.51
CA THR A 290 13.10 -5.39 26.27
C THR A 290 13.58 -6.82 26.02
N GLY A 291 13.36 -7.31 24.80
CA GLY A 291 14.03 -8.48 24.25
C GLY A 291 15.25 -8.09 23.42
N THR A 292 15.95 -9.08 22.89
CA THR A 292 17.07 -8.88 21.95
C THR A 292 16.86 -9.70 20.69
N MET A 293 17.15 -9.10 19.53
CA MET A 293 17.16 -9.79 18.25
C MET A 293 18.40 -9.34 17.45
N GLY A 294 19.44 -10.16 17.47
CA GLY A 294 20.75 -9.77 16.97
C GLY A 294 21.30 -8.59 17.77
N SER A 295 21.64 -7.50 17.07
CA SER A 295 22.12 -6.26 17.71
C SER A 295 21.01 -5.29 18.13
N TYR A 296 19.75 -5.63 17.85
CA TYR A 296 18.60 -4.78 18.18
C TYR A 296 17.98 -5.14 19.52
N LEU A 297 17.57 -4.11 20.26
CA LEU A 297 16.64 -4.23 21.38
C LEU A 297 15.21 -4.19 20.84
N THR A 298 14.35 -5.11 21.29
CA THR A 298 12.96 -5.21 20.85
C THR A 298 12.02 -4.90 22.00
N PHE A 299 10.98 -4.11 21.74
CA PHE A 299 9.98 -3.74 22.73
C PHE A 299 8.65 -3.37 22.09
N PRO A 300 7.54 -3.54 22.81
CA PRO A 300 6.22 -3.15 22.32
C PRO A 300 5.98 -1.65 22.51
N VAL A 301 5.23 -1.04 21.59
CA VAL A 301 4.66 0.31 21.69
C VAL A 301 3.20 0.27 21.28
N SER A 302 2.38 1.15 21.85
CA SER A 302 0.96 1.33 21.49
C SER A 302 0.77 2.72 20.90
N GLY A 303 -0.11 2.84 19.92
CA GLY A 303 -0.36 4.12 19.27
C GLY A 303 0.63 4.48 18.15
N THR A 304 0.31 5.56 17.46
CA THR A 304 0.98 5.99 16.22
C THR A 304 2.02 7.10 16.42
N SER A 305 2.03 7.78 17.57
CA SER A 305 3.05 8.80 17.90
C SER A 305 3.64 8.50 19.27
N VAL A 306 4.91 8.11 19.28
CA VAL A 306 5.59 7.56 20.43
C VAL A 306 6.96 8.21 20.59
N GLU A 307 7.33 8.55 21.83
CA GLU A 307 8.70 8.91 22.15
C GLU A 307 9.40 7.76 22.85
N ILE A 308 10.64 7.50 22.49
CA ILE A 308 11.48 6.49 23.11
C ILE A 308 12.76 7.11 23.63
N ALA A 309 13.25 6.62 24.77
CA ALA A 309 14.52 7.02 25.34
C ALA A 309 15.35 5.79 25.72
N ALA A 310 16.58 5.75 25.24
CA ALA A 310 17.57 4.76 25.61
C ALA A 310 18.38 5.28 26.80
N VAL A 311 18.26 4.62 27.94
CA VAL A 311 18.83 5.07 29.22
C VAL A 311 19.82 4.04 29.72
N SER A 312 21.08 4.47 29.90
CA SER A 312 22.11 3.67 30.57
C SER A 312 21.95 3.78 32.09
N THR A 313 22.00 2.66 32.78
CA THR A 313 21.98 2.63 34.21
C THR A 313 23.34 2.14 34.74
N ILE A 314 24.12 3.05 35.31
CA ILE A 314 25.38 2.70 35.96
C ILE A 314 25.10 2.50 37.45
N SER A 315 25.28 1.28 37.92
CA SER A 315 25.14 0.98 39.37
C SER A 315 26.32 1.55 40.13
N VAL A 316 26.08 2.62 40.86
CA VAL A 316 27.11 3.26 41.74
C VAL A 316 27.39 2.41 42.98
N ILE A 317 26.52 1.47 43.34
CA ILE A 317 26.67 0.59 44.50
C ILE A 317 27.96 -0.24 44.42
N GLY A 318 28.27 -0.78 43.25
CA GLY A 318 29.49 -1.54 43.05
C GLY A 318 30.74 -0.72 43.34
N ILE A 319 30.76 0.54 42.93
CA ILE A 319 31.88 1.47 43.15
C ILE A 319 32.02 1.81 44.67
N TRP A 320 30.90 2.06 45.35
CA TRP A 320 30.90 2.33 46.79
C TRP A 320 31.32 1.12 47.61
N LEU A 321 30.86 -0.09 47.31
CA LEU A 321 31.22 -1.33 47.96
C LEU A 321 32.69 -1.67 47.76
N THR A 322 33.23 -1.52 46.56
CA THR A 322 34.65 -1.74 46.30
C THR A 322 35.51 -0.70 47.02
N SER A 323 35.12 0.57 47.03
CA SER A 323 35.80 1.64 47.75
C SER A 323 35.80 1.41 49.26
N LEU A 324 34.69 0.97 49.84
CA LEU A 324 34.57 0.62 51.24
C LEU A 324 35.44 -0.59 51.61
N LEU A 325 35.49 -1.60 50.72
CA LEU A 325 36.34 -2.77 50.91
C LEU A 325 37.82 -2.41 50.90
N VAL A 326 38.23 -1.58 49.96
CA VAL A 326 39.62 -1.07 49.88
C VAL A 326 39.97 -0.27 51.15
N LEU A 327 39.06 0.59 51.60
CA LEU A 327 39.26 1.38 52.83
C LEU A 327 39.42 0.47 54.08
N LEU A 328 38.57 -0.55 54.20
CA LEU A 328 38.66 -1.55 55.28
C LEU A 328 39.99 -2.33 55.26
N VAL A 329 40.44 -2.74 54.07
CA VAL A 329 41.74 -3.41 53.92
C VAL A 329 42.87 -2.50 54.30
N LEU A 330 42.85 -1.22 53.89
CA LEU A 330 43.86 -0.22 54.32
C LEU A 330 43.88 0.00 55.83
N ILE A 331 42.71 0.09 56.47
CA ILE A 331 42.59 0.21 57.91
C ILE A 331 43.17 -1.04 58.60
N LEU A 332 42.84 -2.23 58.15
CA LEU A 332 43.39 -3.49 58.67
C LEU A 332 44.90 -3.55 58.52
N LEU A 333 45.45 -3.15 57.38
CA LEU A 333 46.91 -3.10 57.13
C LEU A 333 47.59 -2.11 58.06
N THR A 334 47.02 -0.92 58.30
CA THR A 334 47.56 0.08 59.23
C THR A 334 47.51 -0.39 60.67
N VAL A 335 46.43 -1.03 61.10
CA VAL A 335 46.31 -1.63 62.42
C VAL A 335 47.30 -2.78 62.61
N CYS A 336 47.50 -3.63 61.66
CA CYS A 336 48.48 -4.72 61.64
C CYS A 336 49.93 -4.18 61.73
N ALA A 337 50.21 -3.16 60.92
CA ALA A 337 51.54 -2.48 60.95
C ALA A 337 51.81 -1.82 62.28
N HIS A 338 50.79 -1.19 62.89
CA HIS A 338 50.94 -0.58 64.23
C HIS A 338 51.13 -1.61 65.33
N ARG A 339 50.46 -2.74 65.25
CA ARG A 339 50.65 -3.87 66.16
C ARG A 339 52.03 -4.53 66.05
N ARG A 340 52.61 -4.59 64.80
CA ARG A 340 53.95 -5.10 64.57
C ARG A 340 55.07 -4.14 65.14
N LYS A 341 54.83 -2.82 65.19
CA LYS A 341 55.76 -1.84 65.72
C LYS A 341 55.77 -1.83 67.25
N LYS A 342 54.75 -2.39 67.92
CA LYS A 342 54.64 -2.46 69.41
C LYS A 342 55.10 -3.81 70.02
N ARG A 343 55.49 -4.76 69.16
CA ARG A 343 56.22 -5.98 69.53
C ARG A 343 57.70 -5.81 69.18
#